data_de680dc4651b243d9b00d32355f38808
#
_entry.id   de680dc4651b243d9b00d32355f38808
#
_cell.length_a   1.000
_cell.length_b   1.000
_cell.length_c   1.000
_cell.angle_alpha   90.00
_cell.angle_beta   90.00
_cell.angle_gamma   90.00
#
_symmetry.space_group_name_H-M   'P 1'
#
loop_
_entity.id
_entity.type
_entity.pdbx_description
1 polymer ?
#
loop_
_entity_poly.entity_id
_entity_poly.type
_entity_poly.pdbx_seq_one_letter_code
_entity_poly.pdbx_strand_id
1 'polypeptide(L)'
;TGLVALGAGVALLIGGALAIGHGLRTWPHVLVTAVSLAAAAPTAFALAIAVAAITVPPSRLGAAAPTDLGLTHRDVEFAATDGVTLSGWYLPGSNGVGIVLLHGAGSTRSAVLDHAVVLARHGYGVLLFDARGHGRSNGQAMDFGWYGDQDVGGAVDYLAGQPEVEVIAAVGVSMGGEEAIGAAAADRRIRAVVAEGATARTAADKAWLPEQYGVRGWLQRPLDWLTFGATDLLTDAGPPVSLRDAARLAGVPTLLITAGDVADEAHAARFIADGSPDTVSIWQVPGSDHAAALCTAPAAWERRVTTFLGEALGLPSAQPLVEPGRGPLAE
;
A
#
# COMPACT_ATOMS: atom_id res chain seq x y z
N THR A 1 12.97 11.52 19.10
CA THR A 1 13.77 12.64 18.54
C THR A 1 12.97 13.45 17.52
N GLY A 2 12.23 12.84 16.57
CA GLY A 2 11.44 13.53 15.54
C GLY A 2 10.36 14.47 16.09
N LEU A 3 9.58 14.03 17.10
CA LEU A 3 8.55 14.86 17.74
C LEU A 3 9.13 16.08 18.47
N VAL A 4 10.34 15.96 19.05
CA VAL A 4 11.03 17.09 19.67
C VAL A 4 11.50 18.11 18.64
N ALA A 5 12.06 17.62 17.52
CA ALA A 5 12.47 18.46 16.40
C ALA A 5 11.25 19.19 15.76
N LEU A 6 10.13 18.49 15.60
CA LEU A 6 8.88 19.08 15.13
C LEU A 6 8.38 20.18 16.08
N GLY A 7 8.33 19.89 17.40
CA GLY A 7 7.93 20.89 18.40
C GLY A 7 8.82 22.12 18.40
N ALA A 8 10.14 21.96 18.28
CA ALA A 8 11.08 23.06 18.16
C ALA A 8 10.87 23.86 16.86
N GLY A 9 10.66 23.18 15.72
CA GLY A 9 10.35 23.82 14.44
C GLY A 9 9.07 24.65 14.46
N VAL A 10 7.99 24.11 15.03
CA VAL A 10 6.72 24.83 15.21
C VAL A 10 6.91 26.06 16.10
N ALA A 11 7.63 25.92 17.22
CA ALA A 11 7.92 27.04 18.12
C ALA A 11 8.74 28.13 17.43
N LEU A 12 9.71 27.76 16.60
CA LEU A 12 10.51 28.72 15.80
C LEU A 12 9.66 29.42 14.73
N LEU A 13 8.75 28.74 14.06
CA LEU A 13 7.82 29.34 13.09
C LEU A 13 6.89 30.36 13.75
N ILE A 14 6.30 30.00 14.90
CA ILE A 14 5.43 30.90 15.65
C ILE A 14 6.23 32.09 16.21
N GLY A 15 7.39 31.83 16.82
CA GLY A 15 8.27 32.86 17.36
C GLY A 15 8.77 33.81 16.28
N GLY A 16 9.13 33.30 15.11
CA GLY A 16 9.53 34.07 13.93
C GLY A 16 8.40 34.97 13.41
N ALA A 17 7.17 34.43 13.30
CA ALA A 17 6.00 35.19 12.89
C ALA A 17 5.69 36.36 13.85
N LEU A 18 5.78 36.12 15.15
CA LEU A 18 5.60 37.14 16.17
C LEU A 18 6.72 38.21 16.15
N ALA A 19 7.98 37.77 15.97
CA ALA A 19 9.14 38.66 15.90
C ALA A 19 9.10 39.62 14.69
N ILE A 20 8.73 39.09 13.51
CA ILE A 20 8.54 39.92 12.29
C ILE A 20 7.48 40.98 12.52
N GLY A 21 6.39 40.65 13.23
CA GLY A 21 5.33 41.58 13.55
C GLY A 21 5.74 42.72 14.52
N HIS A 22 6.64 42.43 15.46
CA HIS A 22 6.98 43.38 16.54
C HIS A 22 7.56 44.73 16.07
N GLY A 23 8.18 44.81 14.89
CA GLY A 23 8.75 46.04 14.34
C GLY A 23 7.75 46.94 13.62
N LEU A 24 6.48 46.54 13.48
CA LEU A 24 5.45 47.22 12.69
C LEU A 24 4.42 47.87 13.60
N ARG A 25 3.92 49.07 13.21
CA ARG A 25 2.90 49.78 13.98
C ARG A 25 1.49 49.32 13.62
N THR A 26 0.71 48.92 14.63
CA THR A 26 -0.75 48.68 14.59
C THR A 26 -1.20 47.66 13.51
N TRP A 27 -2.01 48.07 12.51
CA TRP A 27 -2.67 47.16 11.59
C TRP A 27 -1.72 46.38 10.64
N PRO A 28 -0.59 46.95 10.13
CA PRO A 28 0.38 46.14 9.40
C PRO A 28 0.98 44.98 10.24
N HIS A 29 1.21 45.22 11.55
CA HIS A 29 1.64 44.18 12.47
C HIS A 29 0.63 43.02 12.54
N VAL A 30 -0.66 43.34 12.73
CA VAL A 30 -1.74 42.36 12.79
C VAL A 30 -1.82 41.54 11.48
N LEU A 31 -1.77 42.23 10.33
CA LEU A 31 -1.84 41.60 9.03
C LEU A 31 -0.65 40.66 8.78
N VAL A 32 0.59 41.11 9.00
CA VAL A 32 1.80 40.30 8.81
C VAL A 32 1.78 39.12 9.76
N THR A 33 1.43 39.28 11.02
CA THR A 33 1.34 38.18 11.98
C THR A 33 0.27 37.17 11.55
N ALA A 34 -0.93 37.64 11.15
CA ALA A 34 -2.00 36.77 10.68
C ALA A 34 -1.60 35.95 9.43
N VAL A 35 -0.97 36.59 8.43
CA VAL A 35 -0.49 35.93 7.21
C VAL A 35 0.61 34.94 7.54
N SER A 36 1.55 35.29 8.42
CA SER A 36 2.64 34.38 8.83
C SER A 36 2.11 33.14 9.57
N LEU A 37 1.13 33.32 10.46
CA LEU A 37 0.48 32.20 11.16
C LEU A 37 -0.37 31.35 10.21
N ALA A 38 -1.06 31.98 9.27
CA ALA A 38 -1.83 31.26 8.25
C ALA A 38 -0.95 30.42 7.32
N ALA A 39 0.29 30.83 7.07
CA ALA A 39 1.27 30.02 6.34
C ALA A 39 1.97 28.98 7.23
N ALA A 40 2.28 29.32 8.47
CA ALA A 40 3.01 28.46 9.39
C ALA A 40 2.19 27.23 9.82
N ALA A 41 0.87 27.36 10.04
CA ALA A 41 0.02 26.27 10.49
C ALA A 41 -0.05 25.11 9.48
N PRO A 42 -0.38 25.32 8.19
CA PRO A 42 -0.38 24.23 7.21
C PRO A 42 1.02 23.65 6.97
N THR A 43 2.09 24.46 7.03
CA THR A 43 3.47 23.99 6.93
C THR A 43 3.81 23.05 8.11
N ALA A 44 3.50 23.47 9.33
CA ALA A 44 3.73 22.64 10.51
C ALA A 44 2.92 21.33 10.47
N PHE A 45 1.69 21.37 9.96
CA PHE A 45 0.84 20.19 9.78
C PHE A 45 1.44 19.23 8.75
N ALA A 46 1.90 19.71 7.59
CA ALA A 46 2.54 18.90 6.57
C ALA A 46 3.82 18.24 7.08
N LEU A 47 4.66 19.01 7.80
CA LEU A 47 5.87 18.49 8.44
C LEU A 47 5.54 17.44 9.51
N ALA A 48 4.45 17.62 10.27
CA ALA A 48 4.01 16.64 11.26
C ALA A 48 3.63 15.31 10.61
N ILE A 49 2.89 15.35 9.49
CA ILE A 49 2.54 14.15 8.73
C ILE A 49 3.80 13.48 8.18
N ALA A 50 4.72 14.23 7.56
CA ALA A 50 5.96 13.70 7.03
C ALA A 50 6.80 13.02 8.12
N VAL A 51 6.96 13.66 9.28
CA VAL A 51 7.68 13.07 10.42
C VAL A 51 6.97 11.83 10.95
N ALA A 52 5.64 11.85 11.06
CA ALA A 52 4.86 10.70 11.50
C ALA A 52 5.05 9.50 10.54
N ALA A 53 5.00 9.75 9.24
CA ALA A 53 5.13 8.71 8.22
C ALA A 53 6.51 8.01 8.21
N ILE A 54 7.57 8.68 8.65
CA ILE A 54 8.93 8.12 8.70
C ILE A 54 9.37 7.69 10.12
N THR A 55 8.55 7.93 11.13
CA THR A 55 8.85 7.56 12.53
C THR A 55 7.82 6.57 13.06
N VAL A 56 7.45 5.62 12.22
CA VAL A 56 6.45 4.59 12.54
C VAL A 56 6.97 3.68 13.65
N PRO A 57 6.21 3.49 14.74
CA PRO A 57 6.57 2.53 15.76
C PRO A 57 6.52 1.09 15.19
N PRO A 58 7.44 0.19 15.60
CA PRO A 58 7.40 -1.18 15.13
C PRO A 58 6.07 -1.86 15.44
N SER A 59 5.38 -2.31 14.40
CA SER A 59 4.16 -3.11 14.54
C SER A 59 4.51 -4.53 14.97
N ARG A 60 3.80 -5.08 15.95
CA ARG A 60 4.05 -6.44 16.42
C ARG A 60 3.35 -7.46 15.54
N LEU A 61 4.04 -8.56 15.25
CA LEU A 61 3.43 -9.69 14.56
C LEU A 61 2.22 -10.18 15.36
N GLY A 62 1.09 -10.41 14.70
CA GLY A 62 -0.11 -10.98 15.30
C GLY A 62 0.14 -12.40 15.81
N ALA A 63 -0.73 -12.87 16.71
CA ALA A 63 -0.60 -14.20 17.31
C ALA A 63 -0.92 -15.33 16.34
N ALA A 64 -1.81 -15.09 15.35
CA ALA A 64 -2.21 -16.12 14.37
C ALA A 64 -1.10 -16.41 13.37
N ALA A 65 -0.86 -17.68 13.11
CA ALA A 65 0.07 -18.21 12.12
C ALA A 65 -0.68 -19.07 11.09
N PRO A 66 -0.10 -19.33 9.90
CA PRO A 66 -0.75 -20.19 8.88
C PRO A 66 -1.13 -21.58 9.39
N THR A 67 -0.37 -22.17 10.32
CA THR A 67 -0.65 -23.46 10.95
C THR A 67 -1.97 -23.47 11.74
N ASP A 68 -2.36 -22.35 12.34
CA ASP A 68 -3.61 -22.24 13.09
C ASP A 68 -4.83 -22.36 12.17
N LEU A 69 -4.63 -22.10 10.87
CA LEU A 69 -5.63 -22.20 9.80
C LEU A 69 -5.45 -23.47 8.94
N GLY A 70 -4.62 -24.42 9.38
CA GLY A 70 -4.38 -25.69 8.69
C GLY A 70 -3.51 -25.58 7.45
N LEU A 71 -2.75 -24.49 7.28
CA LEU A 71 -1.87 -24.29 6.15
C LEU A 71 -0.42 -24.72 6.49
N THR A 72 0.19 -25.47 5.59
CA THR A 72 1.61 -25.75 5.65
C THR A 72 2.39 -24.54 5.17
N HIS A 73 3.40 -24.11 5.94
CA HIS A 73 4.26 -23.00 5.56
C HIS A 73 5.71 -23.24 5.99
N ARG A 74 6.59 -22.39 5.51
CA ARG A 74 7.97 -22.26 5.97
C ARG A 74 8.16 -20.83 6.49
N ASP A 75 8.76 -20.68 7.69
CA ASP A 75 9.33 -19.40 8.09
C ASP A 75 10.53 -19.11 7.19
N VAL A 76 10.61 -17.90 6.66
CA VAL A 76 11.64 -17.54 5.70
C VAL A 76 12.22 -16.16 6.05
N GLU A 77 13.50 -16.02 5.73
CA GLU A 77 14.18 -14.73 5.70
C GLU A 77 14.82 -14.56 4.32
N PHE A 78 14.74 -13.36 3.79
CA PHE A 78 15.33 -13.00 2.50
C PHE A 78 15.78 -11.54 2.53
N ALA A 79 16.67 -11.16 1.62
CA ALA A 79 17.14 -9.79 1.51
C ALA A 79 16.26 -9.00 0.55
N ALA A 80 15.86 -7.78 0.93
CA ALA A 80 15.43 -6.76 -0.01
C ALA A 80 16.57 -6.43 -1.00
N THR A 81 16.29 -5.80 -2.12
CA THR A 81 17.31 -5.49 -3.15
C THR A 81 18.42 -4.56 -2.66
N ASP A 82 18.18 -3.82 -1.59
CA ASP A 82 19.16 -2.96 -0.90
C ASP A 82 19.84 -3.65 0.31
N GLY A 83 19.57 -4.96 0.51
CA GLY A 83 20.22 -5.78 1.53
C GLY A 83 19.56 -5.81 2.90
N VAL A 84 18.41 -5.14 3.10
CA VAL A 84 17.64 -5.23 4.34
C VAL A 84 17.05 -6.63 4.46
N THR A 85 17.24 -7.30 5.62
CA THR A 85 16.66 -8.62 5.90
C THR A 85 15.18 -8.50 6.22
N LEU A 86 14.36 -9.21 5.46
CA LEU A 86 12.90 -9.30 5.61
C LEU A 86 12.51 -10.70 6.09
N SER A 87 11.48 -10.77 6.91
CA SER A 87 10.95 -12.00 7.51
C SER A 87 9.54 -12.28 6.99
N GLY A 88 9.27 -13.52 6.59
CA GLY A 88 8.01 -13.90 5.95
C GLY A 88 7.56 -15.31 6.29
N TRP A 89 6.40 -15.66 5.75
CA TRP A 89 5.88 -17.01 5.64
C TRP A 89 5.72 -17.36 4.16
N TYR A 90 6.27 -18.48 3.77
CA TYR A 90 6.06 -19.01 2.43
C TYR A 90 5.18 -20.25 2.47
N LEU A 91 4.05 -20.18 1.79
CA LEU A 91 3.11 -21.28 1.56
C LEU A 91 3.39 -21.83 0.15
N PRO A 92 3.93 -23.05 0.01
CA PRO A 92 4.17 -23.63 -1.31
C PRO A 92 2.89 -23.84 -2.10
N GLY A 93 2.93 -23.53 -3.39
CA GLY A 93 1.80 -23.70 -4.32
C GLY A 93 1.87 -24.96 -5.15
N SER A 94 0.87 -25.16 -6.00
CA SER A 94 0.77 -26.31 -6.90
C SER A 94 0.36 -25.95 -8.34
N ASN A 95 0.06 -24.65 -8.61
CA ASN A 95 -0.41 -24.20 -9.92
C ASN A 95 0.63 -23.41 -10.73
N GLY A 96 1.89 -23.39 -10.30
CA GLY A 96 3.00 -22.70 -10.98
C GLY A 96 3.07 -21.19 -10.71
N VAL A 97 2.15 -20.63 -9.95
CA VAL A 97 2.13 -19.17 -9.67
C VAL A 97 2.57 -18.88 -8.24
N GLY A 98 3.55 -17.98 -8.10
CA GLY A 98 3.95 -17.37 -6.83
C GLY A 98 3.29 -15.99 -6.66
N ILE A 99 2.71 -15.75 -5.50
CA ILE A 99 2.11 -14.47 -5.14
C ILE A 99 2.93 -13.81 -4.04
N VAL A 100 3.39 -12.59 -4.29
CA VAL A 100 3.87 -11.68 -3.24
C VAL A 100 2.64 -11.04 -2.60
N LEU A 101 2.40 -11.28 -1.32
CA LEU A 101 1.24 -10.77 -0.59
C LEU A 101 1.67 -9.72 0.45
N LEU A 102 1.14 -8.50 0.31
CA LEU A 102 1.59 -7.30 0.99
C LEU A 102 0.53 -6.75 1.95
N HIS A 103 0.93 -6.45 3.18
CA HIS A 103 0.08 -5.85 4.19
C HIS A 103 0.03 -4.31 4.10
N GLY A 104 -0.94 -3.69 4.77
CA GLY A 104 -1.08 -2.23 4.85
C GLY A 104 -0.15 -1.58 5.89
N ALA A 105 -0.09 -0.24 5.87
CA ALA A 105 0.66 0.56 6.82
C ALA A 105 0.31 0.23 8.27
N GLY A 106 1.31 0.26 9.16
CA GLY A 106 1.12 0.02 10.58
C GLY A 106 0.68 -1.42 10.95
N SER A 107 0.69 -2.37 10.00
CA SER A 107 0.29 -3.76 10.24
C SER A 107 1.45 -4.74 9.99
N THR A 108 1.18 -6.03 9.83
CA THR A 108 2.17 -7.08 9.59
C THR A 108 1.57 -8.15 8.69
N ARG A 109 2.39 -9.11 8.24
CA ARG A 109 1.92 -10.26 7.45
C ARG A 109 0.72 -10.99 8.04
N SER A 110 0.51 -10.95 9.36
CA SER A 110 -0.67 -11.54 10.01
C SER A 110 -1.98 -10.92 9.58
N ALA A 111 -1.98 -9.64 9.19
CA ALA A 111 -3.20 -8.93 8.79
C ALA A 111 -3.74 -9.38 7.42
N VAL A 112 -2.91 -10.01 6.60
CA VAL A 112 -3.30 -10.53 5.28
C VAL A 112 -3.37 -12.05 5.24
N LEU A 113 -3.40 -12.69 6.41
CA LEU A 113 -3.42 -14.15 6.51
C LEU A 113 -4.68 -14.76 5.88
N ASP A 114 -5.85 -14.13 6.03
CA ASP A 114 -7.10 -14.60 5.42
C ASP A 114 -7.03 -14.55 3.89
N HIS A 115 -6.39 -13.53 3.32
CA HIS A 115 -6.11 -13.44 1.89
C HIS A 115 -5.20 -14.60 1.43
N ALA A 116 -4.16 -14.91 2.23
CA ALA A 116 -3.28 -16.04 1.95
C ALA A 116 -4.02 -17.38 1.97
N VAL A 117 -4.98 -17.57 2.91
CA VAL A 117 -5.84 -18.77 2.97
C VAL A 117 -6.63 -18.96 1.68
N VAL A 118 -7.27 -17.90 1.20
CA VAL A 118 -8.04 -17.96 -0.04
C VAL A 118 -7.13 -18.32 -1.22
N LEU A 119 -6.00 -17.62 -1.37
CA LEU A 119 -5.08 -17.85 -2.47
C LEU A 119 -4.47 -19.27 -2.44
N ALA A 120 -4.02 -19.73 -1.25
CA ALA A 120 -3.44 -21.06 -1.09
C ALA A 120 -4.44 -22.19 -1.41
N ARG A 121 -5.74 -22.03 -1.08
CA ARG A 121 -6.80 -22.99 -1.44
C ARG A 121 -6.96 -23.14 -2.95
N HIS A 122 -6.59 -22.15 -3.73
CA HIS A 122 -6.59 -22.18 -5.20
C HIS A 122 -5.24 -22.62 -5.80
N GLY A 123 -4.33 -23.15 -4.96
CA GLY A 123 -3.06 -23.70 -5.39
C GLY A 123 -1.95 -22.70 -5.65
N TYR A 124 -2.15 -21.40 -5.36
CA TYR A 124 -1.11 -20.40 -5.46
C TYR A 124 -0.03 -20.63 -4.40
N GLY A 125 1.23 -20.49 -4.77
CA GLY A 125 2.31 -20.27 -3.81
C GLY A 125 2.21 -18.85 -3.27
N VAL A 126 2.26 -18.66 -1.95
CA VAL A 126 2.07 -17.34 -1.35
C VAL A 126 3.24 -16.99 -0.43
N LEU A 127 3.94 -15.92 -0.72
CA LEU A 127 4.93 -15.32 0.16
C LEU A 127 4.31 -14.06 0.79
N LEU A 128 3.96 -14.15 2.06
CA LEU A 128 3.54 -13.01 2.87
C LEU A 128 4.66 -12.66 3.84
N PHE A 129 5.06 -11.40 3.86
CA PHE A 129 6.20 -10.95 4.65
C PHE A 129 5.88 -9.64 5.38
N ASP A 130 6.62 -9.36 6.42
CA ASP A 130 6.58 -8.06 7.07
C ASP A 130 7.42 -7.08 6.25
N ALA A 131 6.85 -5.97 5.80
CA ALA A 131 7.60 -4.87 5.21
C ALA A 131 8.69 -4.39 6.20
N ARG A 132 9.75 -3.76 5.69
CA ARG A 132 10.85 -3.29 6.55
C ARG A 132 10.35 -2.49 7.75
N GLY A 133 10.97 -2.72 8.91
CA GLY A 133 10.61 -2.07 10.18
C GLY A 133 9.29 -2.54 10.79
N HIS A 134 8.58 -3.52 10.19
CA HIS A 134 7.39 -4.14 10.74
C HIS A 134 7.67 -5.56 11.22
N GLY A 135 6.85 -6.08 12.13
CA GLY A 135 6.87 -7.46 12.58
C GLY A 135 8.24 -7.93 13.03
N ARG A 136 8.85 -8.83 12.24
CA ARG A 136 10.19 -9.40 12.45
C ARG A 136 11.22 -8.94 11.44
N SER A 137 10.85 -8.11 10.47
CA SER A 137 11.75 -7.57 9.46
C SER A 137 12.63 -6.47 10.03
N ASN A 138 13.86 -6.39 9.55
CA ASN A 138 14.80 -5.32 9.88
C ASN A 138 14.45 -4.01 9.16
N GLY A 139 15.24 -2.98 9.37
CA GLY A 139 15.09 -1.68 8.73
C GLY A 139 14.17 -0.72 9.48
N GLN A 140 13.80 0.36 8.81
CA GLN A 140 12.94 1.41 9.35
C GLN A 140 11.61 1.45 8.60
N ALA A 141 10.52 1.41 9.33
CA ALA A 141 9.17 1.48 8.78
C ALA A 141 8.87 2.87 8.20
N MET A 142 8.03 2.89 7.16
CA MET A 142 7.55 4.10 6.51
C MET A 142 6.13 3.89 5.99
N ASP A 143 5.18 4.70 6.44
CA ASP A 143 3.76 4.54 6.11
C ASP A 143 3.37 4.90 4.66
N PHE A 144 4.24 5.55 3.89
CA PHE A 144 3.99 5.83 2.48
C PHE A 144 4.50 4.72 1.53
N GLY A 145 5.08 3.65 2.04
CA GLY A 145 5.51 2.49 1.25
C GLY A 145 6.59 2.78 0.20
N TRP A 146 7.45 3.81 0.41
CA TRP A 146 8.45 4.19 -0.61
C TRP A 146 9.58 3.18 -0.76
N TYR A 147 9.81 2.36 0.25
CA TYR A 147 10.76 1.24 0.17
C TYR A 147 10.17 -0.02 -0.48
N GLY A 148 8.87 -0.01 -0.83
CA GLY A 148 8.17 -1.19 -1.33
C GLY A 148 8.82 -1.79 -2.57
N ASP A 149 9.36 -0.97 -3.48
CA ASP A 149 9.98 -1.46 -4.70
C ASP A 149 11.22 -2.34 -4.38
N GLN A 150 12.01 -2.00 -3.32
CA GLN A 150 13.14 -2.80 -2.86
C GLN A 150 12.69 -4.06 -2.11
N ASP A 151 11.70 -3.95 -1.22
CA ASP A 151 11.19 -5.05 -0.42
C ASP A 151 10.52 -6.11 -1.31
N VAL A 152 9.66 -5.66 -2.23
CA VAL A 152 8.99 -6.54 -3.19
C VAL A 152 9.97 -7.15 -4.18
N GLY A 153 10.99 -6.41 -4.63
CA GLY A 153 12.05 -6.93 -5.48
C GLY A 153 12.76 -8.14 -4.83
N GLY A 154 13.11 -8.04 -3.54
CA GLY A 154 13.67 -9.17 -2.79
C GLY A 154 12.69 -10.34 -2.64
N ALA A 155 11.40 -10.06 -2.44
CA ALA A 155 10.35 -11.08 -2.40
C ALA A 155 10.19 -11.82 -3.75
N VAL A 156 10.29 -11.07 -4.86
CA VAL A 156 10.29 -11.63 -6.22
C VAL A 156 11.52 -12.51 -6.46
N ASP A 157 12.72 -12.08 -6.00
CA ASP A 157 13.94 -12.90 -6.07
C ASP A 157 13.78 -14.21 -5.30
N TYR A 158 13.20 -14.14 -4.09
CA TYR A 158 12.91 -15.33 -3.30
C TYR A 158 11.97 -16.30 -4.02
N LEU A 159 10.84 -15.79 -4.55
CA LEU A 159 9.85 -16.60 -5.28
C LEU A 159 10.42 -17.21 -6.56
N ALA A 160 11.20 -16.44 -7.32
CA ALA A 160 11.86 -16.93 -8.55
C ALA A 160 12.86 -18.06 -8.28
N GLY A 161 13.36 -18.18 -7.05
CA GLY A 161 14.21 -19.29 -6.62
C GLY A 161 13.45 -20.55 -6.20
N GLN A 162 12.11 -20.53 -6.16
CA GLN A 162 11.32 -21.72 -5.78
C GLN A 162 11.04 -22.58 -7.01
N PRO A 163 11.32 -23.91 -6.95
CA PRO A 163 11.20 -24.77 -8.12
C PRO A 163 9.76 -24.93 -8.65
N GLU A 164 8.76 -24.67 -7.78
CA GLU A 164 7.35 -24.74 -8.13
C GLU A 164 6.78 -23.44 -8.68
N VAL A 165 7.58 -22.36 -8.78
CA VAL A 165 7.12 -21.03 -9.23
C VAL A 165 7.64 -20.74 -10.63
N GLU A 166 6.72 -20.59 -11.58
CA GLU A 166 6.99 -20.25 -12.98
C GLU A 166 6.62 -18.80 -13.31
N VAL A 167 5.57 -18.28 -12.65
CA VAL A 167 5.02 -16.93 -12.89
C VAL A 167 4.76 -16.25 -11.55
N ILE A 168 5.00 -14.95 -11.48
CA ILE A 168 4.84 -14.16 -10.25
C ILE A 168 3.77 -13.08 -10.44
N ALA A 169 2.91 -12.95 -9.42
CA ALA A 169 1.97 -11.84 -9.29
C ALA A 169 2.13 -11.16 -7.91
N ALA A 170 1.62 -9.93 -7.80
CA ALA A 170 1.58 -9.21 -6.54
C ALA A 170 0.14 -8.93 -6.13
N VAL A 171 -0.17 -9.15 -4.87
CA VAL A 171 -1.46 -8.83 -4.24
C VAL A 171 -1.18 -8.01 -3.00
N GLY A 172 -1.82 -6.86 -2.86
CA GLY A 172 -1.56 -5.99 -1.72
C GLY A 172 -2.79 -5.24 -1.23
N VAL A 173 -2.75 -4.89 0.04
CA VAL A 173 -3.83 -4.19 0.74
C VAL A 173 -3.33 -2.84 1.24
N SER A 174 -4.07 -1.75 0.94
CA SER A 174 -3.70 -0.38 1.34
C SER A 174 -2.30 0.00 0.83
N MET A 175 -1.38 0.40 1.70
CA MET A 175 0.04 0.63 1.37
C MET A 175 0.63 -0.53 0.55
N GLY A 176 0.34 -1.79 0.94
CA GLY A 176 0.81 -2.96 0.18
C GLY A 176 0.27 -3.01 -1.26
N GLY A 177 -0.95 -2.52 -1.50
CA GLY A 177 -1.49 -2.37 -2.85
C GLY A 177 -0.75 -1.31 -3.67
N GLU A 178 -0.37 -0.21 -3.03
CA GLU A 178 0.45 0.85 -3.62
C GLU A 178 1.86 0.35 -3.96
N GLU A 179 2.46 -0.43 -3.04
CA GLU A 179 3.76 -1.09 -3.24
C GLU A 179 3.72 -2.11 -4.38
N ALA A 180 2.64 -2.90 -4.47
CA ALA A 180 2.46 -3.88 -5.56
C ALA A 180 2.43 -3.21 -6.95
N ILE A 181 1.72 -2.08 -7.08
CA ILE A 181 1.67 -1.31 -8.34
C ILE A 181 3.05 -0.74 -8.67
N GLY A 182 3.75 -0.14 -7.68
CA GLY A 182 5.09 0.42 -7.87
C GLY A 182 6.11 -0.63 -8.27
N ALA A 183 6.14 -1.73 -7.55
CA ALA A 183 7.06 -2.83 -7.81
C ALA A 183 6.86 -3.47 -9.20
N ALA A 184 5.62 -3.57 -9.68
CA ALA A 184 5.35 -4.07 -11.04
C ALA A 184 5.92 -3.15 -12.13
N ALA A 185 6.06 -1.85 -11.87
CA ALA A 185 6.75 -0.94 -12.78
C ALA A 185 8.28 -1.13 -12.76
N ALA A 186 8.83 -1.52 -11.62
CA ALA A 186 10.27 -1.73 -11.41
C ALA A 186 10.74 -3.13 -11.83
N ASP A 187 9.90 -4.16 -11.65
CA ASP A 187 10.24 -5.55 -11.92
C ASP A 187 9.26 -6.24 -12.88
N ARG A 188 9.72 -6.49 -14.10
CA ARG A 188 8.92 -7.11 -15.18
C ARG A 188 8.58 -8.59 -14.95
N ARG A 189 9.10 -9.23 -13.91
CA ARG A 189 8.72 -10.60 -13.52
C ARG A 189 7.35 -10.64 -12.88
N ILE A 190 6.86 -9.51 -12.34
CA ILE A 190 5.47 -9.37 -11.87
C ILE A 190 4.57 -9.25 -13.08
N ARG A 191 3.66 -10.20 -13.28
CA ARG A 191 2.83 -10.33 -14.46
C ARG A 191 1.37 -9.93 -14.25
N ALA A 192 0.93 -9.78 -13.02
CA ALA A 192 -0.39 -9.28 -12.66
C ALA A 192 -0.36 -8.63 -11.28
N VAL A 193 -1.25 -7.65 -11.05
CA VAL A 193 -1.37 -6.94 -9.77
C VAL A 193 -2.82 -6.94 -9.31
N VAL A 194 -3.05 -7.22 -8.03
CA VAL A 194 -4.32 -6.94 -7.34
C VAL A 194 -4.00 -5.95 -6.21
N ALA A 195 -4.61 -4.78 -6.24
CA ALA A 195 -4.39 -3.74 -5.24
C ALA A 195 -5.71 -3.31 -4.62
N GLU A 196 -5.90 -3.60 -3.34
CA GLU A 196 -7.07 -3.22 -2.57
C GLU A 196 -6.79 -1.97 -1.75
N GLY A 197 -7.61 -0.92 -1.91
CA GLY A 197 -7.51 0.32 -1.13
C GLY A 197 -6.28 1.19 -1.47
N ALA A 198 -5.67 1.01 -2.64
CA ALA A 198 -4.54 1.84 -3.08
C ALA A 198 -5.02 3.25 -3.48
N THR A 199 -4.39 4.29 -2.91
CA THR A 199 -4.83 5.68 -3.11
C THR A 199 -3.73 6.63 -3.58
N ALA A 200 -2.57 6.70 -2.89
CA ALA A 200 -1.53 7.66 -3.22
C ALA A 200 -0.18 7.34 -2.57
N ARG A 201 0.89 7.26 -3.36
CA ARG A 201 2.29 7.23 -2.92
C ARG A 201 2.97 8.59 -3.04
N THR A 202 2.40 9.49 -3.84
CA THR A 202 2.97 10.81 -4.14
C THR A 202 1.91 11.88 -4.19
N ALA A 203 2.31 13.16 -4.16
CA ALA A 203 1.39 14.27 -4.38
C ALA A 203 0.75 14.25 -5.78
N ALA A 204 1.41 13.66 -6.77
CA ALA A 204 0.88 13.54 -8.13
C ALA A 204 -0.33 12.60 -8.18
N ASP A 205 -0.40 11.58 -7.33
CA ASP A 205 -1.53 10.66 -7.25
C ASP A 205 -2.83 11.32 -6.79
N LYS A 206 -2.73 12.49 -6.15
CA LYS A 206 -3.88 13.29 -5.70
C LYS A 206 -4.27 14.40 -6.68
N ALA A 207 -3.82 14.34 -7.94
CA ALA A 207 -4.11 15.37 -8.94
C ALA A 207 -5.61 15.52 -9.27
N TRP A 208 -6.42 14.51 -8.99
CA TRP A 208 -7.87 14.47 -9.14
C TRP A 208 -8.63 15.31 -8.11
N LEU A 209 -8.03 15.70 -6.97
CA LEU A 209 -8.71 16.42 -5.89
C LEU A 209 -9.43 17.70 -6.31
N PRO A 210 -8.87 18.60 -7.16
CA PRO A 210 -9.57 19.81 -7.60
C PRO A 210 -10.82 19.52 -8.43
N GLU A 211 -10.83 18.47 -9.22
CA GLU A 211 -11.97 18.06 -10.03
C GLU A 211 -13.13 17.61 -9.15
N GLN A 212 -12.85 16.85 -8.09
CA GLN A 212 -13.88 16.28 -7.22
C GLN A 212 -14.31 17.25 -6.10
N TYR A 213 -13.40 18.05 -5.57
CA TYR A 213 -13.64 18.89 -4.40
C TYR A 213 -13.49 20.39 -4.66
N GLY A 214 -13.34 20.82 -5.91
CA GLY A 214 -13.27 22.23 -6.29
C GLY A 214 -12.20 23.01 -5.51
N VAL A 215 -12.58 24.13 -4.91
CA VAL A 215 -11.66 25.01 -4.16
C VAL A 215 -10.94 24.29 -3.02
N ARG A 216 -11.62 23.40 -2.30
CA ARG A 216 -10.99 22.59 -1.24
C ARG A 216 -9.85 21.73 -1.81
N GLY A 217 -10.08 21.07 -2.94
CA GLY A 217 -9.06 20.28 -3.60
C GLY A 217 -7.87 21.09 -4.08
N TRP A 218 -8.11 22.31 -4.59
CA TRP A 218 -7.05 23.25 -4.95
C TRP A 218 -6.20 23.68 -3.75
N LEU A 219 -6.82 23.93 -2.60
CA LEU A 219 -6.11 24.31 -1.38
C LEU A 219 -5.34 23.14 -0.76
N GLN A 220 -5.78 21.90 -0.95
CA GLN A 220 -5.12 20.73 -0.40
C GLN A 220 -3.84 20.36 -1.18
N ARG A 221 -3.79 20.58 -2.49
CA ARG A 221 -2.63 20.18 -3.31
C ARG A 221 -1.28 20.76 -2.85
N PRO A 222 -1.14 22.06 -2.55
CA PRO A 222 0.13 22.59 -2.03
C PRO A 222 0.55 21.90 -0.72
N LEU A 223 -0.41 21.52 0.12
CA LEU A 223 -0.14 20.81 1.36
C LEU A 223 0.38 19.39 1.10
N ASP A 224 -0.22 18.68 0.16
CA ASP A 224 0.27 17.35 -0.26
C ASP A 224 1.69 17.45 -0.83
N TRP A 225 1.96 18.41 -1.74
CA TRP A 225 3.31 18.65 -2.26
C TRP A 225 4.33 18.95 -1.17
N LEU A 226 3.93 19.75 -0.17
CA LEU A 226 4.78 20.07 0.95
C LEU A 226 5.04 18.84 1.84
N THR A 227 4.01 18.02 2.09
CA THR A 227 4.11 16.79 2.89
C THR A 227 5.05 15.78 2.23
N PHE A 228 4.81 15.44 0.98
CA PHE A 228 5.63 14.47 0.26
C PHE A 228 7.05 15.00 -0.01
N GLY A 229 7.21 16.30 -0.31
CA GLY A 229 8.52 16.93 -0.45
C GLY A 229 9.31 16.99 0.86
N ALA A 230 8.65 17.23 1.99
CA ALA A 230 9.29 17.13 3.30
C ALA A 230 9.67 15.70 3.64
N THR A 231 8.85 14.72 3.26
CA THR A 231 9.15 13.31 3.44
C THR A 231 10.41 12.92 2.65
N ASP A 232 10.52 13.34 1.39
CA ASP A 232 11.69 13.11 0.53
C ASP A 232 12.98 13.64 1.15
N LEU A 233 12.93 14.81 1.78
CA LEU A 233 14.06 15.41 2.48
C LEU A 233 14.45 14.70 3.80
N LEU A 234 13.55 13.92 4.37
CA LEU A 234 13.71 13.29 5.69
C LEU A 234 13.97 11.78 5.62
N THR A 235 13.94 11.19 4.42
CA THR A 235 14.17 9.76 4.20
C THR A 235 15.17 9.52 3.09
N ASP A 236 15.88 8.38 3.14
CA ASP A 236 16.78 7.93 2.09
C ASP A 236 16.05 7.09 1.00
N ALA A 237 14.72 6.87 1.14
CA ALA A 237 13.95 6.04 0.23
C ALA A 237 13.88 6.60 -1.20
N GLY A 238 13.99 7.91 -1.35
CA GLY A 238 13.71 8.60 -2.60
C GLY A 238 12.22 8.56 -3.00
N PRO A 239 11.71 9.56 -3.73
CA PRO A 239 10.30 9.61 -4.12
C PRO A 239 10.01 8.55 -5.19
N PRO A 240 8.98 7.71 -5.01
CA PRO A 240 8.59 6.72 -6.00
C PRO A 240 7.89 7.39 -7.21
N VAL A 241 7.72 6.62 -8.26
CA VAL A 241 6.83 6.98 -9.37
C VAL A 241 5.38 7.00 -8.89
N SER A 242 4.55 7.93 -9.41
CA SER A 242 3.12 7.96 -9.09
C SER A 242 2.43 6.64 -9.47
N LEU A 243 1.36 6.26 -8.75
CA LEU A 243 0.61 5.02 -9.03
C LEU A 243 0.08 4.98 -10.47
N ARG A 244 -0.40 6.14 -10.97
CA ARG A 244 -0.87 6.27 -12.35
C ARG A 244 0.25 5.99 -13.36
N ASP A 245 1.42 6.57 -13.16
CA ASP A 245 2.56 6.35 -14.04
C ASP A 245 3.15 4.95 -13.86
N ALA A 246 3.17 4.42 -12.63
CA ALA A 246 3.62 3.07 -12.34
C ALA A 246 2.75 2.02 -13.05
N ALA A 247 1.42 2.12 -12.96
CA ALA A 247 0.51 1.23 -13.69
C ALA A 247 0.75 1.28 -15.21
N ARG A 248 0.97 2.48 -15.76
CA ARG A 248 1.29 2.67 -17.19
C ARG A 248 2.64 2.05 -17.58
N LEU A 249 3.67 2.21 -16.74
CA LEU A 249 5.01 1.66 -16.99
C LEU A 249 5.05 0.13 -16.85
N ALA A 250 4.32 -0.40 -15.90
CA ALA A 250 4.17 -1.84 -15.70
C ALA A 250 3.49 -2.49 -16.92
N GLY A 251 2.40 -1.91 -17.39
CA GLY A 251 1.64 -2.41 -18.56
C GLY A 251 1.08 -3.82 -18.37
N VAL A 252 0.93 -4.27 -17.11
CA VAL A 252 0.39 -5.60 -16.76
C VAL A 252 -1.07 -5.49 -16.33
N PRO A 253 -1.86 -6.57 -16.49
CA PRO A 253 -3.20 -6.61 -15.94
C PRO A 253 -3.21 -6.23 -14.46
N THR A 254 -4.04 -5.25 -14.10
CA THR A 254 -4.16 -4.73 -12.74
C THR A 254 -5.61 -4.63 -12.33
N LEU A 255 -5.97 -5.25 -11.21
CA LEU A 255 -7.28 -5.13 -10.58
C LEU A 255 -7.19 -4.21 -9.36
N LEU A 256 -7.85 -3.06 -9.44
CA LEU A 256 -8.04 -2.16 -8.30
C LEU A 256 -9.35 -2.51 -7.60
N ILE A 257 -9.27 -2.83 -6.31
CA ILE A 257 -10.44 -3.10 -5.45
C ILE A 257 -10.61 -1.89 -4.54
N THR A 258 -11.81 -1.29 -4.57
CA THR A 258 -12.10 -0.08 -3.80
C THR A 258 -13.24 -0.30 -2.82
N ALA A 259 -13.16 0.31 -1.66
CA ALA A 259 -14.22 0.35 -0.68
C ALA A 259 -15.41 1.19 -1.18
N GLY A 260 -16.63 0.67 -0.98
CA GLY A 260 -17.86 1.37 -1.37
C GLY A 260 -18.16 2.59 -0.52
N ASP A 261 -17.76 2.55 0.74
CA ASP A 261 -18.05 3.59 1.72
C ASP A 261 -16.91 4.64 1.83
N VAL A 262 -15.82 4.47 1.06
CA VAL A 262 -14.67 5.40 1.00
C VAL A 262 -14.57 6.02 -0.40
N ALA A 263 -15.20 7.16 -0.58
CA ALA A 263 -15.31 7.82 -1.90
C ALA A 263 -13.94 8.14 -2.54
N ASP A 264 -12.94 8.50 -1.73
CA ASP A 264 -11.59 8.85 -2.21
C ASP A 264 -10.89 7.67 -2.89
N GLU A 265 -11.16 6.43 -2.47
CA GLU A 265 -10.61 5.24 -3.13
C GLU A 265 -11.14 5.10 -4.57
N ALA A 266 -12.45 5.31 -4.75
CA ALA A 266 -13.05 5.24 -6.07
C ALA A 266 -12.53 6.35 -7.01
N HIS A 267 -12.26 7.55 -6.50
CA HIS A 267 -11.67 8.63 -7.27
C HIS A 267 -10.20 8.35 -7.63
N ALA A 268 -9.40 7.90 -6.67
CA ALA A 268 -8.02 7.51 -6.88
C ALA A 268 -7.90 6.35 -7.89
N ALA A 269 -8.73 5.32 -7.75
CA ALA A 269 -8.74 4.18 -8.67
C ALA A 269 -9.08 4.60 -10.12
N ARG A 270 -10.08 5.47 -10.32
CA ARG A 270 -10.38 6.02 -11.66
C ARG A 270 -9.19 6.80 -12.21
N PHE A 271 -8.57 7.67 -11.39
CA PHE A 271 -7.41 8.45 -11.80
C PHE A 271 -6.23 7.57 -12.22
N ILE A 272 -5.99 6.45 -11.54
CA ILE A 272 -4.97 5.45 -11.91
C ILE A 272 -5.37 4.76 -13.23
N ALA A 273 -6.61 4.26 -13.32
CA ALA A 273 -7.11 3.53 -14.48
C ALA A 273 -7.15 4.37 -15.76
N ASP A 274 -7.47 5.66 -15.66
CA ASP A 274 -7.44 6.59 -16.80
C ASP A 274 -6.05 6.74 -17.44
N GLY A 275 -4.99 6.40 -16.69
CA GLY A 275 -3.61 6.32 -17.21
C GLY A 275 -3.31 5.04 -18.00
N SER A 276 -4.13 4.00 -17.86
CA SER A 276 -3.91 2.65 -18.40
C SER A 276 -5.23 1.89 -18.59
N PRO A 277 -6.17 2.42 -19.37
CA PRO A 277 -7.53 1.88 -19.47
C PRO A 277 -7.60 0.45 -20.02
N ASP A 278 -6.60 0.04 -20.78
CA ASP A 278 -6.55 -1.28 -21.41
C ASP A 278 -6.06 -2.38 -20.46
N THR A 279 -5.38 -2.01 -19.36
CA THR A 279 -4.77 -2.97 -18.43
C THR A 279 -5.30 -2.88 -17.01
N VAL A 280 -5.91 -1.76 -16.61
CA VAL A 280 -6.42 -1.52 -15.27
C VAL A 280 -7.93 -1.66 -15.23
N SER A 281 -8.43 -2.56 -14.40
CA SER A 281 -9.84 -2.75 -14.10
C SER A 281 -10.16 -2.35 -12.66
N ILE A 282 -11.39 -1.92 -12.40
CA ILE A 282 -11.84 -1.47 -11.07
C ILE A 282 -13.01 -2.32 -10.61
N TRP A 283 -12.96 -2.75 -9.36
CA TRP A 283 -14.08 -3.35 -8.66
C TRP A 283 -14.35 -2.60 -7.36
N GLN A 284 -15.47 -1.89 -7.30
CA GLN A 284 -15.96 -1.27 -6.08
C GLN A 284 -16.82 -2.27 -5.29
N VAL A 285 -16.52 -2.45 -4.00
CA VAL A 285 -17.22 -3.35 -3.08
C VAL A 285 -18.24 -2.55 -2.27
N PRO A 286 -19.54 -2.67 -2.55
CA PRO A 286 -20.56 -1.90 -1.82
C PRO A 286 -20.56 -2.21 -0.33
N GLY A 287 -20.70 -1.18 0.52
CA GLY A 287 -20.74 -1.34 1.98
C GLY A 287 -19.43 -1.79 2.62
N SER A 288 -18.32 -1.70 1.89
CA SER A 288 -17.00 -2.01 2.42
C SER A 288 -16.33 -0.74 2.90
N ASP A 289 -15.71 -0.82 4.07
CA ASP A 289 -14.72 0.12 4.57
C ASP A 289 -13.35 -0.11 3.91
N HIS A 290 -12.39 0.79 4.20
CA HIS A 290 -11.02 0.68 3.73
C HIS A 290 -10.38 -0.67 4.06
N ALA A 291 -9.81 -1.33 3.05
CA ALA A 291 -9.11 -2.61 3.20
C ALA A 291 -9.97 -3.76 3.79
N ALA A 292 -11.28 -3.71 3.60
CA ALA A 292 -12.22 -4.67 4.18
C ALA A 292 -13.02 -5.48 3.14
N ALA A 293 -12.60 -5.48 1.87
CA ALA A 293 -13.34 -6.12 0.79
C ALA A 293 -13.50 -7.63 0.98
N LEU A 294 -12.44 -8.32 1.43
CA LEU A 294 -12.51 -9.76 1.72
C LEU A 294 -13.48 -10.06 2.87
N CYS A 295 -13.47 -9.26 3.93
CA CYS A 295 -14.40 -9.43 5.06
C CYS A 295 -15.85 -9.12 4.68
N THR A 296 -16.05 -8.06 3.87
CA THR A 296 -17.38 -7.60 3.48
C THR A 296 -18.05 -8.53 2.45
N ALA A 297 -17.28 -9.03 1.49
CA ALA A 297 -17.80 -9.82 0.38
C ALA A 297 -16.89 -11.04 0.06
N PRO A 298 -16.69 -12.00 1.00
CA PRO A 298 -15.67 -13.04 0.89
C PRO A 298 -15.82 -13.89 -0.38
N ALA A 299 -17.00 -14.38 -0.69
CA ALA A 299 -17.23 -15.20 -1.88
C ALA A 299 -17.09 -14.41 -3.19
N ALA A 300 -17.37 -13.11 -3.19
CA ALA A 300 -17.17 -12.25 -4.36
C ALA A 300 -15.69 -11.92 -4.54
N TRP A 301 -14.98 -11.65 -3.45
CA TRP A 301 -13.54 -11.40 -3.46
C TRP A 301 -12.79 -12.63 -4.00
N GLU A 302 -13.03 -13.79 -3.41
CA GLU A 302 -12.43 -15.06 -3.84
C GLU A 302 -12.65 -15.28 -5.34
N ARG A 303 -13.90 -15.28 -5.78
CA ARG A 303 -14.23 -15.52 -7.18
C ARG A 303 -13.60 -14.49 -8.14
N ARG A 304 -13.68 -13.18 -7.83
CA ARG A 304 -13.17 -12.13 -8.72
C ARG A 304 -11.66 -12.12 -8.81
N VAL A 305 -10.99 -12.23 -7.66
CA VAL A 305 -9.52 -12.22 -7.62
C VAL A 305 -8.94 -13.46 -8.29
N THR A 306 -9.51 -14.64 -8.02
CA THR A 306 -8.98 -15.88 -8.63
C THR A 306 -9.30 -15.97 -10.12
N THR A 307 -10.46 -15.48 -10.57
CA THR A 307 -10.78 -15.36 -12.00
C THR A 307 -9.82 -14.39 -12.70
N PHE A 308 -9.65 -13.18 -12.14
CA PHE A 308 -8.73 -12.19 -12.68
C PHE A 308 -7.29 -12.73 -12.79
N LEU A 309 -6.77 -13.33 -11.71
CA LEU A 309 -5.41 -13.90 -11.73
C LEU A 309 -5.31 -15.05 -12.74
N GLY A 310 -6.33 -15.91 -12.83
CA GLY A 310 -6.37 -17.00 -13.80
C GLY A 310 -6.30 -16.50 -15.24
N GLU A 311 -7.12 -15.51 -15.60
CA GLU A 311 -7.14 -14.90 -16.93
C GLU A 311 -5.84 -14.16 -17.23
N ALA A 312 -5.37 -13.32 -16.29
CA ALA A 312 -4.17 -12.51 -16.46
C ALA A 312 -2.88 -13.34 -16.61
N LEU A 313 -2.82 -14.51 -15.97
CA LEU A 313 -1.64 -15.37 -15.95
C LEU A 313 -1.76 -16.58 -16.88
N GLY A 314 -2.87 -16.70 -17.61
CA GLY A 314 -3.09 -17.80 -18.56
C GLY A 314 -3.24 -19.18 -17.89
N LEU A 315 -3.73 -19.21 -16.66
CA LEU A 315 -4.02 -20.45 -15.98
C LEU A 315 -5.24 -21.14 -16.61
N PRO A 316 -5.26 -22.49 -16.68
CA PRO A 316 -6.47 -23.21 -17.05
C PRO A 316 -7.62 -22.78 -16.13
N SER A 317 -8.81 -22.57 -16.71
CA SER A 317 -10.00 -22.20 -15.93
C SER A 317 -10.15 -23.17 -14.75
N ALA A 318 -10.06 -22.65 -13.51
CA ALA A 318 -10.21 -23.46 -12.32
C ALA A 318 -11.59 -24.15 -12.36
N GLN A 319 -11.61 -25.48 -12.42
CA GLN A 319 -12.83 -26.21 -12.15
C GLN A 319 -13.23 -25.88 -10.70
N PRO A 320 -14.51 -25.56 -10.43
CA PRO A 320 -14.95 -25.35 -9.05
C PRO A 320 -14.55 -26.60 -8.25
N LEU A 321 -13.87 -26.37 -7.11
CA LEU A 321 -13.57 -27.44 -6.17
C LEU A 321 -14.87 -28.20 -5.90
N VAL A 322 -14.94 -29.46 -6.26
CA VAL A 322 -16.03 -30.36 -5.88
C VAL A 322 -15.99 -30.40 -4.35
N GLU A 323 -17.01 -29.81 -3.70
CA GLU A 323 -17.16 -29.98 -2.25
C GLU A 323 -17.05 -31.47 -1.94
N PRO A 324 -16.21 -31.88 -0.96
CA PRO A 324 -16.21 -33.25 -0.51
C PRO A 324 -17.64 -33.60 -0.07
N GLY A 325 -18.29 -34.48 -0.82
CA GLY A 325 -19.68 -34.82 -0.67
C GLY A 325 -20.01 -35.12 0.79
N ARG A 326 -20.98 -34.41 1.36
CA ARG A 326 -21.70 -34.91 2.54
C ARG A 326 -22.29 -36.24 2.15
N GLY A 327 -21.66 -37.32 2.62
CA GLY A 327 -22.29 -38.64 2.57
C GLY A 327 -23.70 -38.58 3.20
N PRO A 328 -24.64 -39.39 2.71
CA PRO A 328 -25.98 -39.41 3.26
C PRO A 328 -25.92 -39.76 4.75
N LEU A 329 -26.56 -38.91 5.59
CA LEU A 329 -26.83 -39.25 6.97
C LEU A 329 -27.69 -40.54 6.93
N ALA A 330 -27.12 -41.63 7.43
CA ALA A 330 -27.90 -42.86 7.65
C ALA A 330 -29.02 -42.55 8.66
N GLU A 331 -30.24 -42.97 8.30
CA GLU A 331 -31.42 -42.97 9.17
C GLU A 331 -31.22 -43.86 10.39
#